data_5193b19f32340d15309ba6a71c48c96b
#
_entry.id   5193b19f32340d15309ba6a71c48c96b
#
_cell.length_a   1.000
_cell.length_b   1.000
_cell.length_c   1.000
_cell.angle_alpha   90.00
_cell.angle_beta   90.00
_cell.angle_gamma   90.00
#
_symmetry.space_group_name_H-M   'P 1'
#
loop_
_entity.id
_entity.type
_entity.pdbx_description
1 polymer ?
#
loop_
_entity_poly.entity_id
_entity_poly.type
_entity_poly.pdbx_seq_one_letter_code
_entity_poly.pdbx_strand_id
1 'polypeptide(L)'
;LNLQGIWNQHYTPPWDSKYTININTEMNYWPAEVCGLSELHMPLLAHLKRMVPHGREVARRMYGARGWVAHHNTDVWGDCAPQDNCLTASLWPMGGAWLSLHIWEHYCFTLDFEFLKVLIYLLIN
;
A
#
# COMPACT_ATOMS: atom_id res chain seq x y z
N LEU A 1 -7.45 -8.04 2.93
CA LEU A 1 -7.11 -7.18 1.79
C LEU A 1 -6.34 -7.91 0.68
N ASN A 2 -6.62 -9.19 0.48
CA ASN A 2 -6.23 -9.92 -0.71
C ASN A 2 -7.26 -9.70 -1.83
N LEU A 3 -7.17 -10.43 -2.95
CA LEU A 3 -8.15 -10.31 -4.05
C LEU A 3 -9.60 -10.55 -3.63
N GLN A 4 -9.83 -11.33 -2.59
CA GLN A 4 -11.16 -11.65 -2.05
C GLN A 4 -11.41 -10.99 -0.68
N GLY A 5 -10.51 -10.17 -0.19
CA GLY A 5 -10.56 -9.66 1.16
C GLY A 5 -10.42 -10.80 2.18
N ILE A 6 -11.29 -10.81 3.18
CA ILE A 6 -11.36 -11.87 4.21
C ILE A 6 -12.21 -13.07 3.77
N TRP A 7 -12.82 -13.03 2.61
CA TRP A 7 -13.86 -13.98 2.15
C TRP A 7 -13.29 -15.17 1.38
N ASN A 8 -12.07 -15.60 1.69
CA ASN A 8 -11.51 -16.80 1.10
C ASN A 8 -11.95 -18.04 1.86
N GLN A 9 -12.47 -19.04 1.11
CA GLN A 9 -12.97 -20.32 1.66
C GLN A 9 -11.96 -21.47 1.52
N HIS A 10 -10.82 -21.25 0.86
CA HIS A 10 -9.90 -22.33 0.49
C HIS A 10 -8.62 -22.27 1.31
N TYR A 11 -8.06 -23.44 1.65
CA TYR A 11 -6.73 -23.53 2.25
C TYR A 11 -5.62 -23.09 1.28
N THR A 12 -5.87 -23.23 -0.02
CA THR A 12 -5.00 -22.70 -1.07
C THR A 12 -5.76 -21.59 -1.78
N PRO A 13 -5.68 -20.34 -1.29
CA PRO A 13 -6.43 -19.23 -1.85
C PRO A 13 -5.83 -18.79 -3.19
N PRO A 14 -6.65 -18.23 -4.10
CA PRO A 14 -6.12 -17.55 -5.27
C PRO A 14 -5.09 -16.50 -4.89
N TRP A 15 -3.96 -16.47 -5.63
CA TRP A 15 -2.86 -15.53 -5.42
C TRP A 15 -2.26 -15.57 -4.02
N ASP A 16 -2.34 -16.74 -3.34
CA ASP A 16 -1.79 -17.00 -2.00
C ASP A 16 -2.27 -16.02 -0.91
N SER A 17 -3.42 -15.41 -1.08
CA SER A 17 -3.98 -14.38 -0.19
C SER A 17 -3.07 -13.16 0.02
N LYS A 18 -2.15 -12.88 -0.86
CA LYS A 18 -1.29 -11.69 -0.80
C LYS A 18 -2.12 -10.41 -0.90
N TYR A 19 -1.66 -9.35 -0.25
CA TYR A 19 -2.26 -8.03 -0.38
C TYR A 19 -1.77 -7.39 -1.67
N THR A 20 -2.55 -7.56 -2.73
CA THR A 20 -2.18 -7.06 -4.05
C THR A 20 -2.40 -5.56 -4.14
N ILE A 21 -1.33 -4.82 -4.37
CA ILE A 21 -1.27 -3.35 -4.39
C ILE A 21 -0.95 -2.77 -5.77
N ASN A 22 -1.12 -3.56 -6.82
CA ASN A 22 -1.03 -3.05 -8.18
C ASN A 22 -2.39 -2.70 -8.80
N ILE A 23 -3.46 -2.69 -8.04
CA ILE A 23 -4.79 -2.13 -8.26
C ILE A 23 -5.82 -2.61 -7.21
N ASN A 24 -5.75 -3.86 -6.73
CA ASN A 24 -6.85 -4.46 -5.96
C ASN A 24 -7.08 -3.75 -4.62
N THR A 25 -6.03 -3.47 -3.88
CA THR A 25 -6.13 -2.74 -2.61
C THR A 25 -6.65 -1.32 -2.84
N GLU A 26 -6.14 -0.63 -3.84
CA GLU A 26 -6.57 0.70 -4.21
C GLU A 26 -8.07 0.74 -4.52
N MET A 27 -8.55 -0.16 -5.38
CA MET A 27 -9.97 -0.28 -5.72
C MET A 27 -10.85 -0.56 -4.49
N ASN A 28 -10.38 -1.37 -3.54
CA ASN A 28 -11.12 -1.67 -2.33
C ASN A 28 -11.32 -0.44 -1.44
N TYR A 29 -10.44 0.54 -1.51
CA TYR A 29 -10.49 1.76 -0.69
C TYR A 29 -11.03 2.99 -1.42
N TRP A 30 -11.16 2.98 -2.76
CA TRP A 30 -11.72 4.13 -3.49
C TRP A 30 -13.10 4.59 -2.98
N PRO A 31 -14.02 3.71 -2.56
CA PRO A 31 -15.30 4.18 -2.05
C PRO A 31 -15.25 4.77 -0.63
N ALA A 32 -14.16 4.58 0.13
CA ALA A 32 -14.12 4.98 1.53
C ALA A 32 -14.47 6.46 1.73
N GLU A 33 -13.76 7.36 1.07
CA GLU A 33 -13.96 8.80 1.23
C GLU A 33 -15.27 9.27 0.57
N VAL A 34 -15.51 8.87 -0.67
CA VAL A 34 -16.70 9.33 -1.43
C VAL A 34 -18.02 8.84 -0.83
N CYS A 35 -17.98 7.75 -0.05
CA CYS A 35 -19.15 7.24 0.68
C CYS A 35 -19.26 7.78 2.12
N GLY A 36 -18.37 8.71 2.52
CA GLY A 36 -18.38 9.26 3.87
C GLY A 36 -17.93 8.29 4.95
N LEU A 37 -17.02 7.36 4.61
CA LEU A 37 -16.51 6.31 5.49
C LEU A 37 -15.01 6.50 5.75
N SER A 38 -14.57 7.73 5.98
CA SER A 38 -13.15 8.10 6.15
C SER A 38 -12.46 7.31 7.25
N GLU A 39 -13.17 6.94 8.31
CA GLU A 39 -12.65 6.11 9.39
C GLU A 39 -12.23 4.70 8.91
N LEU A 40 -12.86 4.19 7.86
CA LEU A 40 -12.51 2.90 7.26
C LEU A 40 -11.30 2.99 6.33
N HIS A 41 -10.84 4.18 5.99
CA HIS A 41 -9.60 4.40 5.25
C HIS A 41 -8.36 4.29 6.16
N MET A 42 -8.51 4.58 7.45
CA MET A 42 -7.42 4.60 8.42
C MET A 42 -6.58 3.31 8.50
N PRO A 43 -7.15 2.10 8.38
CA PRO A 43 -6.34 0.88 8.36
C PRO A 43 -5.33 0.81 7.21
N LEU A 44 -5.69 1.29 6.01
CA LEU A 44 -4.76 1.38 4.88
C LEU A 44 -3.65 2.39 5.16
N LEU A 45 -4.01 3.56 5.66
CA LEU A 45 -3.06 4.64 5.97
C LEU A 45 -2.06 4.23 7.06
N ALA A 46 -2.53 3.51 8.08
CA ALA A 46 -1.68 2.91 9.11
C ALA A 46 -0.76 1.82 8.54
N HIS A 47 -1.24 1.04 7.55
CA HIS A 47 -0.44 0.04 6.89
C HIS A 47 0.66 0.68 6.03
N LEU A 48 0.36 1.73 5.27
CA LEU A 48 1.35 2.51 4.54
C LEU A 48 2.49 3.00 5.44
N LYS A 49 2.16 3.50 6.63
CA LYS A 49 3.16 3.92 7.61
C LYS A 49 4.11 2.78 8.00
N ARG A 50 3.60 1.54 8.11
CA ARG A 50 4.43 0.35 8.39
C ARG A 50 5.28 -0.06 7.19
N MET A 51 4.80 0.12 5.97
CA MET A 51 5.51 -0.24 4.74
C MET A 51 6.73 0.64 4.48
N VAL A 52 6.68 1.92 4.83
CA VAL A 52 7.74 2.89 4.48
C VAL A 52 9.15 2.47 4.94
N PRO A 53 9.40 2.03 6.18
CA PRO A 53 10.73 1.56 6.58
C PRO A 53 11.24 0.37 5.75
N HIS A 54 10.36 -0.59 5.46
CA HIS A 54 10.68 -1.75 4.62
C HIS A 54 10.97 -1.32 3.18
N GLY A 55 10.11 -0.45 2.64
CA GLY A 55 10.28 0.09 1.29
C GLY A 55 11.56 0.89 1.10
N ARG A 56 12.03 1.60 2.13
CA ARG A 56 13.33 2.29 2.12
C ARG A 56 14.49 1.32 2.01
N GLU A 57 14.44 0.24 2.77
CA GLU A 57 15.48 -0.78 2.70
C GLU A 57 15.52 -1.45 1.33
N VAL A 58 14.35 -1.74 0.75
CA VAL A 58 14.24 -2.28 -0.62
C VAL A 58 14.77 -1.29 -1.65
N ALA A 59 14.38 0.00 -1.56
CA ALA A 59 14.88 1.04 -2.47
C ALA A 59 16.40 1.14 -2.42
N ARG A 60 16.97 1.14 -1.23
CA ARG A 60 18.41 1.21 -1.04
C ARG A 60 19.15 -0.01 -1.58
N ARG A 61 18.67 -1.23 -1.26
CA ARG A 61 19.38 -2.49 -1.61
C ARG A 61 19.21 -2.85 -3.07
N MET A 62 18.00 -2.73 -3.62
CA MET A 62 17.72 -3.18 -4.98
C MET A 62 18.06 -2.13 -6.04
N TYR A 63 17.86 -0.84 -5.69
CA TYR A 63 17.93 0.24 -6.68
C TYR A 63 19.03 1.26 -6.40
N GLY A 64 19.69 1.22 -5.24
CA GLY A 64 20.64 2.25 -4.82
C GLY A 64 19.99 3.63 -4.71
N ALA A 65 18.69 3.68 -4.49
CA ALA A 65 17.88 4.91 -4.53
C ALA A 65 17.53 5.40 -3.12
N ARG A 66 17.27 6.70 -3.01
CA ARG A 66 16.65 7.32 -1.85
C ARG A 66 15.13 7.16 -1.95
N GLY A 67 14.41 7.46 -0.85
CA GLY A 67 12.96 7.30 -0.79
C GLY A 67 12.56 5.86 -0.48
N TRP A 68 11.40 5.45 -0.92
CA TRP A 68 10.89 4.11 -0.68
C TRP A 68 10.19 3.55 -1.92
N VAL A 69 10.11 2.23 -2.00
CA VAL A 69 9.46 1.50 -3.10
C VAL A 69 8.61 0.38 -2.52
N ALA A 70 7.49 0.09 -3.14
CA ALA A 70 6.74 -1.14 -2.94
C ALA A 70 6.40 -1.74 -4.30
N HIS A 71 6.48 -3.07 -4.38
CA HIS A 71 6.17 -3.80 -5.61
C HIS A 71 4.68 -4.17 -5.66
N HIS A 72 4.29 -5.13 -6.51
CA HIS A 72 2.87 -5.41 -6.79
C HIS A 72 2.07 -6.00 -5.62
N ASN A 73 2.72 -6.58 -4.64
CA ASN A 73 2.13 -7.18 -3.45
C ASN A 73 2.79 -6.67 -2.17
N THR A 74 2.05 -6.71 -1.10
CA THR A 74 2.54 -6.57 0.27
C THR A 74 1.93 -7.66 1.15
N ASP A 75 2.23 -7.66 2.42
CA ASP A 75 1.67 -8.56 3.42
C ASP A 75 1.24 -7.79 4.68
N VAL A 76 0.77 -8.50 5.69
CA VAL A 76 0.34 -7.90 6.97
C VAL A 76 1.50 -7.21 7.71
N TRP A 77 2.74 -7.57 7.42
CA TRP A 77 3.94 -7.01 8.03
C TRP A 77 4.45 -5.77 7.28
N GLY A 78 3.94 -5.52 6.07
CA GLY A 78 4.32 -4.38 5.24
C GLY A 78 5.56 -4.64 4.38
N ASP A 79 5.83 -5.88 4.01
CA ASP A 79 6.92 -6.17 3.07
C ASP A 79 6.71 -5.47 1.72
N CYS A 80 7.79 -4.98 1.15
CA CYS A 80 7.78 -4.18 -0.07
C CYS A 80 8.63 -4.80 -1.20
N ALA A 81 9.32 -5.90 -0.93
CA ALA A 81 10.12 -6.61 -1.92
C ALA A 81 9.23 -7.28 -2.98
N PRO A 82 9.78 -7.66 -4.14
CA PRO A 82 9.05 -8.53 -5.08
C PRO A 82 8.72 -9.87 -4.43
N GLN A 83 7.44 -10.24 -4.42
CA GLN A 83 6.92 -11.39 -3.66
C GLN A 83 6.46 -12.56 -4.54
N ASP A 84 6.86 -12.62 -5.81
CA ASP A 84 6.40 -13.68 -6.70
C ASP A 84 7.51 -14.22 -7.58
N ASN A 85 7.32 -15.44 -8.10
CA ASN A 85 8.22 -16.08 -9.05
C ASN A 85 8.06 -15.56 -10.48
N CYS A 86 7.02 -14.81 -10.77
CA CYS A 86 6.79 -14.17 -12.07
C CYS A 86 7.45 -12.80 -12.12
N LEU A 87 8.63 -12.73 -12.72
CA LEU A 87 9.44 -11.52 -12.74
C LEU A 87 8.72 -10.31 -13.37
N THR A 88 7.97 -10.54 -14.44
CA THR A 88 7.23 -9.49 -15.15
C THR A 88 6.10 -8.87 -14.34
N ALA A 89 5.51 -9.61 -13.42
CA ALA A 89 4.51 -9.11 -12.49
C ALA A 89 5.14 -8.51 -11.24
N SER A 90 6.19 -9.16 -10.72
CA SER A 90 6.80 -8.82 -9.43
C SER A 90 7.60 -7.51 -9.46
N LEU A 91 8.33 -7.24 -10.55
CA LEU A 91 9.17 -6.05 -10.70
C LEU A 91 8.38 -4.80 -11.14
N TRP A 92 7.24 -4.56 -10.55
CA TRP A 92 6.43 -3.37 -10.76
C TRP A 92 6.63 -2.39 -9.58
N PRO A 93 7.49 -1.35 -9.70
CA PRO A 93 7.92 -0.53 -8.56
C PRO A 93 6.98 0.64 -8.25
N MET A 94 5.74 0.60 -8.72
CA MET A 94 4.80 1.72 -8.59
C MET A 94 3.86 1.62 -7.39
N GLY A 95 3.87 0.51 -6.64
CA GLY A 95 2.94 0.26 -5.55
C GLY A 95 2.97 1.35 -4.47
N GLY A 96 4.16 1.73 -4.03
CA GLY A 96 4.32 2.77 -3.03
C GLY A 96 3.82 4.13 -3.49
N ALA A 97 4.15 4.51 -4.72
CA ALA A 97 3.71 5.77 -5.29
C ALA A 97 2.19 5.83 -5.47
N TRP A 98 1.58 4.75 -5.97
CA TRP A 98 0.14 4.69 -6.16
C TRP A 98 -0.63 4.72 -4.83
N LEU A 99 -0.22 3.93 -3.85
CA LEU A 99 -0.82 3.95 -2.52
C LEU A 99 -0.71 5.32 -1.83
N SER A 100 0.34 6.09 -2.12
CA SER A 100 0.51 7.43 -1.56
C SER A 100 -0.58 8.41 -1.99
N LEU A 101 -1.27 8.17 -3.11
CA LEU A 101 -2.41 8.99 -3.54
C LEU A 101 -3.58 8.93 -2.55
N HIS A 102 -3.75 7.81 -1.83
CA HIS A 102 -4.77 7.67 -0.79
C HIS A 102 -4.59 8.68 0.36
N ILE A 103 -3.36 9.08 0.64
CA ILE A 103 -3.05 10.10 1.66
C ILE A 103 -3.59 11.47 1.23
N TRP A 104 -3.35 11.82 -0.03
CA TRP A 104 -3.83 13.06 -0.60
C TRP A 104 -5.37 13.07 -0.68
N GLU A 105 -5.97 11.98 -1.11
CA GLU A 105 -7.43 11.85 -1.19
C GLU A 105 -8.07 11.99 0.18
N HIS A 106 -7.56 11.30 1.20
CA HIS A 106 -8.04 11.44 2.58
C HIS A 106 -7.98 12.90 3.06
N TYR A 107 -6.87 13.61 2.78
CA TYR A 107 -6.78 15.04 3.11
C TYR A 107 -7.81 15.88 2.36
N CYS A 108 -8.05 15.63 1.09
CA CYS A 108 -9.03 16.40 0.30
C CYS A 108 -10.45 16.29 0.88
N PHE A 109 -10.81 15.16 1.48
CA PHE A 109 -12.13 14.95 2.07
C PHE A 109 -12.23 15.41 3.54
N THR A 110 -11.15 15.28 4.31
CA THR A 110 -11.16 15.54 5.76
C THR A 110 -10.58 16.89 6.15
N LEU A 111 -9.72 17.46 5.30
CA LEU A 111 -8.91 18.65 5.56
C LEU A 111 -8.02 18.51 6.81
N ASP A 112 -7.68 17.29 7.21
CA ASP A 112 -6.77 17.01 8.32
C ASP A 112 -5.32 17.29 7.91
N PHE A 113 -4.91 18.52 8.13
CA PHE A 113 -3.58 19.02 7.78
C PHE A 113 -2.48 18.37 8.64
N GLU A 114 -2.76 18.09 9.91
CA GLU A 114 -1.76 17.47 10.79
C GLU A 114 -1.48 16.02 10.38
N PHE A 115 -2.51 15.28 9.99
CA PHE A 115 -2.37 13.96 9.39
C PHE A 115 -1.52 14.01 8.10
N LEU A 116 -1.85 14.90 7.18
CA LEU A 116 -1.10 15.07 5.92
C LEU A 116 0.37 15.37 6.17
N LYS A 117 0.68 16.29 7.07
CA LYS A 117 2.03 16.71 7.44
C LYS A 117 2.87 15.54 7.98
N VAL A 118 2.30 14.74 8.88
CA VAL A 118 2.98 13.57 9.45
C VAL A 118 3.29 12.53 8.37
N LEU A 119 2.34 12.24 7.48
CA LEU A 119 2.54 11.23 6.45
C LEU A 119 3.47 11.69 5.33
N ILE A 120 3.38 12.94 4.88
CA ILE A 120 4.33 13.48 3.91
C ILE A 120 5.74 13.45 4.47
N TYR A 121 5.93 13.85 5.73
CA TYR A 121 7.24 13.77 6.37
C TYR A 121 7.81 12.35 6.36
N LEU A 122 6.98 11.34 6.63
CA LEU A 122 7.39 9.93 6.60
C LEU A 122 7.74 9.43 5.20
N LEU A 123 7.09 9.96 4.16
CA LEU A 123 7.32 9.52 2.78
C LEU A 123 8.58 10.13 2.16
N ILE A 124 8.94 11.35 2.56
CA ILE A 124 10.04 12.11 1.94
C ILE A 124 11.38 11.88 2.65
N ASN A 125 11.39 11.70 3.97
CA ASN A 125 12.59 11.49 4.78
C ASN A 125 12.89 10.02 5.02
#